data_2ebb7b57942696c9f2a4a63c090cd89a
#
_entry.id   2ebb7b57942696c9f2a4a63c090cd89a
#
_cell.length_a   1.000
_cell.length_b   1.000
_cell.length_c   1.000
_cell.angle_alpha   90.00
_cell.angle_beta   90.00
_cell.angle_gamma   90.00
#
_symmetry.space_group_name_H-M   'P 1'
#
loop_
_entity.id
_entity.type
_entity.pdbx_description
1 polymer ?
#
loop_
_entity_poly.entity_id
_entity_poly.type
_entity_poly.pdbx_seq_one_letter_code
_entity_poly.pdbx_strand_id
1 'polypeptide(L)'
;GKAFGKAGKYGPDTGLDENGTPYFRIGSYKMKPMQYEGTIFMENNLRIEAMDKLGIDLQLLSPNPLTMFHRIEGDIANEFCKIHNDAMVESIQEYPDRLLGSATLPMQDVDAACKELDRAINELGLTAVSTGTDYPFGLDDPRLDDFYKTVVELNVPLFLHPASTGGAEGPDDWRMGRYDMSIMLGYAYEETLAVATLIIGGVLDRHPDLDICISHGGGAMPYLIERFSEMSEFRDWAPEGVQKNGFVNELKRLWFDAHVHGEKSQKMLFDLIGEDRLVYGTNFGGWDTPKKLEDFAPNLTNNAKKLLRLNN
;
A
#
# COMPACT_ATOMS: atom_id res chain seq x y z
N GLY A 1 14.78 2.90 -19.02
CA GLY A 1 16.23 3.03 -19.10
C GLY A 1 16.74 4.46 -18.87
N LYS A 2 16.23 5.47 -19.59
CA LYS A 2 16.72 6.88 -19.45
C LYS A 2 16.31 7.52 -18.13
N ALA A 3 15.12 7.24 -17.62
CA ALA A 3 14.66 7.74 -16.32
C ALA A 3 15.48 7.17 -15.17
N PHE A 4 15.82 5.88 -15.22
CA PHE A 4 16.65 5.24 -14.20
C PHE A 4 18.02 5.93 -14.01
N GLY A 5 18.69 6.34 -15.09
CA GLY A 5 20.00 7.01 -15.00
C GLY A 5 19.97 8.38 -14.31
N LYS A 6 18.78 8.98 -14.13
CA LYS A 6 18.62 10.31 -13.51
C LYS A 6 18.17 10.24 -12.05
N ALA A 7 17.69 9.08 -11.58
CA ALA A 7 17.04 8.95 -10.27
C ALA A 7 18.02 9.01 -9.07
N GLY A 8 19.33 9.06 -9.31
CA GLY A 8 20.34 9.17 -8.26
C GLY A 8 20.35 7.97 -7.29
N LYS A 9 20.82 8.19 -6.06
CA LYS A 9 21.01 7.13 -5.07
C LYS A 9 19.71 6.50 -4.56
N TYR A 10 18.57 7.19 -4.68
CA TYR A 10 17.25 6.72 -4.27
C TYR A 10 16.44 6.10 -5.40
N GLY A 11 16.95 6.13 -6.61
CA GLY A 11 16.38 5.46 -7.75
C GLY A 11 16.86 4.02 -7.88
N PRO A 12 16.25 3.25 -8.78
CA PRO A 12 16.65 1.88 -9.02
C PRO A 12 18.01 1.81 -9.71
N ASP A 13 18.83 0.87 -9.25
CA ASP A 13 20.05 0.45 -9.89
C ASP A 13 19.93 -1.03 -10.27
N THR A 14 20.13 -1.33 -11.54
CA THR A 14 20.02 -2.69 -12.08
C THR A 14 21.31 -3.06 -12.82
N GLY A 15 21.69 -4.30 -12.73
CA GLY A 15 22.90 -4.79 -13.42
C GLY A 15 23.08 -6.28 -13.22
N LEU A 16 24.28 -6.74 -13.56
CA LEU A 16 24.71 -8.10 -13.24
C LEU A 16 25.73 -8.05 -12.10
N ASP A 17 25.61 -8.95 -11.14
CA ASP A 17 26.62 -9.09 -10.11
C ASP A 17 27.89 -9.78 -10.63
N GLU A 18 28.87 -10.01 -9.76
CA GLU A 18 30.14 -10.67 -10.09
C GLU A 18 30.00 -12.11 -10.63
N ASN A 19 28.85 -12.73 -10.39
CA ASN A 19 28.52 -14.05 -10.90
C ASN A 19 27.66 -14.01 -12.17
N GLY A 20 27.40 -12.83 -12.71
CA GLY A 20 26.55 -12.64 -13.88
C GLY A 20 25.05 -12.73 -13.57
N THR A 21 24.65 -12.65 -12.30
CA THR A 21 23.24 -12.72 -11.89
C THR A 21 22.61 -11.33 -11.88
N PRO A 22 21.43 -11.16 -12.48
CA PRO A 22 20.71 -9.89 -12.45
C PRO A 22 20.41 -9.45 -11.02
N TYR A 23 20.59 -8.16 -10.72
CA TYR A 23 20.18 -7.58 -9.46
C TYR A 23 19.33 -6.33 -9.68
N PHE A 24 18.52 -6.04 -8.66
CA PHE A 24 17.80 -4.79 -8.51
C PHE A 24 18.16 -4.20 -7.14
N ARG A 25 18.56 -2.94 -7.10
CA ARG A 25 18.95 -2.25 -5.88
C ARG A 25 18.30 -0.87 -5.81
N ILE A 26 17.87 -0.49 -4.61
CA ILE A 26 17.42 0.86 -4.30
C ILE A 26 18.16 1.32 -3.04
N GLY A 27 18.93 2.39 -3.14
CA GLY A 27 19.79 2.82 -2.04
C GLY A 27 20.74 1.71 -1.58
N SER A 28 20.72 1.37 -0.31
CA SER A 28 21.48 0.26 0.27
C SER A 28 20.79 -1.10 0.15
N TYR A 29 19.49 -1.11 -0.17
CA TYR A 29 18.72 -2.35 -0.29
C TYR A 29 18.98 -3.04 -1.64
N LYS A 30 19.59 -4.21 -1.59
CA LYS A 30 19.80 -5.06 -2.76
C LYS A 30 18.89 -6.29 -2.64
N MET A 31 17.94 -6.41 -3.56
CA MET A 31 17.14 -7.62 -3.65
C MET A 31 18.07 -8.82 -3.94
N LYS A 32 17.80 -9.92 -3.26
CA LYS A 32 18.43 -11.19 -3.62
C LYS A 32 18.14 -11.45 -5.09
N PRO A 33 19.11 -11.96 -5.84
CA PRO A 33 18.92 -12.29 -7.24
C PRO A 33 17.70 -13.20 -7.39
N MET A 34 16.71 -12.72 -8.12
CA MET A 34 15.52 -13.49 -8.48
C MET A 34 15.47 -13.58 -9.99
N GLN A 35 15.25 -14.77 -10.50
CA GLN A 35 14.86 -14.91 -11.89
C GLN A 35 13.39 -14.51 -11.98
N TYR A 36 13.10 -13.38 -12.63
CA TYR A 36 11.73 -12.88 -12.79
C TYR A 36 11.03 -13.54 -13.98
N GLU A 37 11.76 -13.77 -15.08
CA GLU A 37 11.25 -14.49 -16.25
C GLU A 37 10.82 -15.90 -15.86
N GLY A 38 9.70 -16.36 -16.37
CA GLY A 38 9.14 -17.65 -16.02
C GLY A 38 8.47 -17.71 -14.64
N THR A 39 8.13 -16.58 -14.06
CA THR A 39 7.47 -16.50 -12.76
C THR A 39 6.16 -15.71 -12.81
N ILE A 40 5.33 -15.90 -11.80
CA ILE A 40 4.06 -15.16 -11.62
C ILE A 40 4.22 -13.64 -11.54
N PHE A 41 5.44 -13.12 -11.36
CA PHE A 41 5.71 -11.68 -11.36
C PHE A 41 5.68 -11.08 -12.76
N MET A 42 6.10 -11.86 -13.76
CA MET A 42 6.26 -11.37 -15.13
C MET A 42 5.27 -12.00 -16.11
N GLU A 43 4.73 -13.17 -15.78
CA GLU A 43 3.87 -13.94 -16.69
C GLU A 43 2.47 -14.10 -16.13
N ASN A 44 1.51 -13.38 -16.72
CA ASN A 44 0.13 -13.37 -16.26
C ASN A 44 -0.55 -14.75 -16.40
N ASN A 45 -0.21 -15.56 -17.40
CA ASN A 45 -0.72 -16.92 -17.51
C ASN A 45 -0.39 -17.77 -16.27
N LEU A 46 0.86 -17.69 -15.78
CA LEU A 46 1.28 -18.38 -14.55
C LEU A 46 0.57 -17.82 -13.31
N ARG A 47 0.31 -16.50 -13.31
CA ARG A 47 -0.46 -15.85 -12.25
C ARG A 47 -1.89 -16.38 -12.21
N ILE A 48 -2.58 -16.41 -13.35
CA ILE A 48 -3.94 -16.92 -13.44
C ILE A 48 -4.03 -18.38 -13.00
N GLU A 49 -3.10 -19.25 -13.46
CA GLU A 49 -3.06 -20.64 -13.02
C GLU A 49 -2.91 -20.78 -11.50
N ALA A 50 -2.10 -19.90 -10.88
CA ALA A 50 -1.91 -19.92 -9.43
C ALA A 50 -3.12 -19.34 -8.69
N MET A 51 -3.79 -18.32 -9.23
CA MET A 51 -5.06 -17.80 -8.72
C MET A 51 -6.15 -18.89 -8.74
N ASP A 52 -6.27 -19.64 -9.82
CA ASP A 52 -7.25 -20.73 -9.95
C ASP A 52 -7.02 -21.82 -8.89
N LYS A 53 -5.76 -22.17 -8.62
CA LYS A 53 -5.40 -23.15 -7.56
C LYS A 53 -5.77 -22.67 -6.16
N LEU A 54 -5.81 -21.35 -5.95
CA LEU A 54 -6.17 -20.72 -4.67
C LEU A 54 -7.65 -20.33 -4.59
N GLY A 55 -8.42 -20.49 -5.66
CA GLY A 55 -9.83 -20.08 -5.72
C GLY A 55 -10.00 -18.56 -5.73
N ILE A 56 -9.05 -17.83 -6.34
CA ILE A 56 -9.12 -16.38 -6.48
C ILE A 56 -9.69 -16.04 -7.86
N ASP A 57 -10.89 -15.48 -7.89
CA ASP A 57 -11.56 -15.11 -9.13
C ASP A 57 -11.02 -13.82 -9.73
N LEU A 58 -10.75 -12.81 -8.89
CA LEU A 58 -10.32 -11.48 -9.30
C LEU A 58 -9.21 -10.97 -8.38
N GLN A 59 -8.19 -10.35 -8.94
CA GLN A 59 -7.08 -9.76 -8.19
C GLN A 59 -6.84 -8.31 -8.59
N LEU A 60 -6.72 -7.42 -7.61
CA LEU A 60 -6.15 -6.09 -7.79
C LEU A 60 -4.62 -6.19 -7.71
N LEU A 61 -3.95 -5.80 -8.78
CA LEU A 61 -2.49 -5.67 -8.82
C LEU A 61 -2.07 -4.31 -8.27
N SER A 62 -1.13 -4.33 -7.35
CA SER A 62 -0.49 -3.12 -6.83
C SER A 62 0.97 -3.05 -7.27
N PRO A 63 1.53 -1.84 -7.41
CA PRO A 63 2.95 -1.64 -7.64
C PRO A 63 3.78 -2.33 -6.56
N ASN A 64 4.94 -2.87 -6.95
CA ASN A 64 5.89 -3.34 -5.95
C ASN A 64 6.33 -2.14 -5.09
N PRO A 65 6.29 -2.22 -3.74
CA PRO A 65 6.67 -1.11 -2.86
C PRO A 65 8.08 -0.56 -3.13
N LEU A 66 8.99 -1.40 -3.65
CA LEU A 66 10.32 -0.98 -4.09
C LEU A 66 10.32 0.00 -5.27
N THR A 67 9.19 0.17 -5.95
CA THR A 67 9.03 1.08 -7.09
C THR A 67 8.29 2.37 -6.74
N MET A 68 7.96 2.58 -5.47
CA MET A 68 7.38 3.81 -4.96
C MET A 68 8.50 4.80 -4.63
N PHE A 69 8.92 5.61 -5.60
CA PHE A 69 10.10 6.48 -5.50
C PHE A 69 9.76 7.86 -4.93
N HIS A 70 9.30 7.93 -3.68
CA HIS A 70 8.90 9.20 -3.05
C HIS A 70 10.06 10.13 -2.69
N ARG A 71 11.33 9.69 -2.81
CA ARG A 71 12.53 10.46 -2.42
C ARG A 71 13.41 10.90 -3.58
N ILE A 72 12.97 10.69 -4.81
CA ILE A 72 13.64 11.23 -6.01
C ILE A 72 12.97 12.54 -6.43
N GLU A 73 13.60 13.27 -7.36
CA GLU A 73 13.02 14.51 -7.88
C GLU A 73 11.64 14.27 -8.51
N GLY A 74 10.69 15.18 -8.28
CA GLY A 74 9.30 15.05 -8.68
C GLY A 74 9.09 14.78 -10.16
N ASP A 75 9.79 15.50 -11.04
CA ASP A 75 9.71 15.29 -12.50
C ASP A 75 10.12 13.87 -12.90
N ILE A 76 11.17 13.34 -12.27
CA ILE A 76 11.66 11.98 -12.55
C ILE A 76 10.66 10.96 -12.01
N ALA A 77 10.13 11.18 -10.81
CA ALA A 77 9.10 10.32 -10.23
C ALA A 77 7.84 10.29 -11.09
N ASN A 78 7.41 11.44 -11.60
CA ASN A 78 6.24 11.55 -12.49
C ASN A 78 6.45 10.75 -13.79
N GLU A 79 7.64 10.83 -14.40
CA GLU A 79 7.99 10.01 -15.57
C GLU A 79 7.91 8.51 -15.25
N PHE A 80 8.42 8.08 -14.09
CA PHE A 80 8.31 6.70 -13.62
C PHE A 80 6.87 6.26 -13.44
N CYS A 81 6.07 7.06 -12.73
CA CYS A 81 4.68 6.72 -12.44
C CYS A 81 3.88 6.54 -13.74
N LYS A 82 4.05 7.42 -14.71
CA LYS A 82 3.41 7.30 -16.04
C LYS A 82 3.78 6.00 -16.74
N ILE A 83 5.08 5.70 -16.83
CA ILE A 83 5.57 4.45 -17.46
C ILE A 83 5.01 3.23 -16.72
N HIS A 84 4.97 3.29 -15.39
CA HIS A 84 4.48 2.18 -14.58
C HIS A 84 2.98 1.97 -14.75
N ASN A 85 2.20 3.04 -14.76
CA ASN A 85 0.75 2.98 -14.93
C ASN A 85 0.38 2.49 -16.34
N ASP A 86 1.09 2.94 -17.38
CA ASP A 86 0.91 2.44 -18.76
C ASP A 86 1.21 0.94 -18.84
N ALA A 87 2.32 0.48 -18.24
CA ALA A 87 2.67 -0.94 -18.20
C ALA A 87 1.68 -1.77 -17.36
N MET A 88 1.11 -1.21 -16.30
CA MET A 88 0.06 -1.86 -15.51
C MET A 88 -1.16 -2.14 -16.38
N VAL A 89 -1.60 -1.17 -17.19
CA VAL A 89 -2.73 -1.34 -18.11
C VAL A 89 -2.43 -2.41 -19.15
N GLU A 90 -1.25 -2.38 -19.77
CA GLU A 90 -0.85 -3.43 -20.73
C GLU A 90 -0.94 -4.82 -20.08
N SER A 91 -0.50 -4.95 -18.84
CA SER A 91 -0.52 -6.22 -18.11
C SER A 91 -1.94 -6.70 -17.80
N ILE A 92 -2.82 -5.85 -17.27
CA ILE A 92 -4.19 -6.28 -16.89
C ILE A 92 -5.09 -6.53 -18.10
N GLN A 93 -4.82 -5.90 -19.24
CA GLN A 93 -5.59 -6.09 -20.49
C GLN A 93 -5.49 -7.51 -21.07
N GLU A 94 -4.47 -8.27 -20.69
CA GLU A 94 -4.38 -9.69 -21.09
C GLU A 94 -5.49 -10.56 -20.46
N TYR A 95 -5.95 -10.18 -19.26
CA TYR A 95 -6.98 -10.90 -18.49
C TYR A 95 -7.94 -9.92 -17.79
N PRO A 96 -8.73 -9.14 -18.56
CA PRO A 96 -9.52 -8.03 -18.02
C PRO A 96 -10.62 -8.46 -17.04
N ASP A 97 -11.09 -9.71 -17.14
CA ASP A 97 -12.09 -10.27 -16.21
C ASP A 97 -11.47 -10.84 -14.92
N ARG A 98 -10.15 -10.89 -14.84
CA ARG A 98 -9.40 -11.52 -13.74
C ARG A 98 -8.44 -10.57 -13.03
N LEU A 99 -8.01 -9.51 -13.69
CA LEU A 99 -7.00 -8.58 -13.17
C LEU A 99 -7.50 -7.14 -13.21
N LEU A 100 -7.35 -6.45 -12.11
CA LEU A 100 -7.51 -5.01 -11.98
C LEU A 100 -6.15 -4.40 -11.63
N GLY A 101 -5.97 -3.13 -11.92
CA GLY A 101 -4.73 -2.42 -11.61
C GLY A 101 -4.94 -1.21 -10.73
N SER A 102 -3.97 -0.93 -9.86
CA SER A 102 -3.89 0.31 -9.11
C SER A 102 -2.79 1.23 -9.64
N ALA A 103 -3.04 2.52 -9.59
CA ALA A 103 -2.09 3.55 -10.01
C ALA A 103 -1.00 3.77 -8.95
N THR A 104 0.23 4.07 -9.40
CA THR A 104 1.27 4.68 -8.56
C THR A 104 1.43 6.15 -8.90
N LEU A 105 1.80 6.99 -7.93
CA LEU A 105 1.78 8.44 -8.05
C LEU A 105 3.06 9.09 -7.51
N PRO A 106 3.50 10.23 -8.08
CA PRO A 106 4.67 10.98 -7.63
C PRO A 106 4.32 11.84 -6.40
N MET A 107 4.15 11.23 -5.22
CA MET A 107 3.62 11.86 -4.01
C MET A 107 4.47 12.99 -3.44
N GLN A 108 5.71 13.15 -3.87
CA GLN A 108 6.54 14.32 -3.53
C GLN A 108 6.13 15.61 -4.28
N ASP A 109 5.31 15.48 -5.32
CA ASP A 109 4.70 16.60 -6.07
C ASP A 109 3.19 16.36 -6.16
N VAL A 110 2.43 16.99 -5.26
CA VAL A 110 0.99 16.77 -5.12
C VAL A 110 0.21 17.18 -6.36
N ASP A 111 0.61 18.26 -7.02
CA ASP A 111 -0.03 18.72 -8.27
C ASP A 111 0.16 17.70 -9.40
N ALA A 112 1.37 17.15 -9.53
CA ALA A 112 1.64 16.11 -10.49
C ALA A 112 0.91 14.79 -10.12
N ALA A 113 0.82 14.46 -8.84
CA ALA A 113 0.10 13.31 -8.36
C ALA A 113 -1.40 13.39 -8.68
N CYS A 114 -2.06 14.53 -8.46
CA CYS A 114 -3.46 14.73 -8.81
C CYS A 114 -3.71 14.58 -10.32
N LYS A 115 -2.85 15.15 -11.16
CA LYS A 115 -2.95 15.05 -12.63
C LYS A 115 -2.76 13.62 -13.13
N GLU A 116 -1.77 12.92 -12.58
CA GLU A 116 -1.52 11.53 -12.96
C GLU A 116 -2.61 10.59 -12.43
N LEU A 117 -3.19 10.88 -11.26
CA LEU A 117 -4.34 10.17 -10.74
C LEU A 117 -5.55 10.32 -11.67
N ASP A 118 -5.88 11.54 -12.08
CA ASP A 118 -6.97 11.79 -13.03
C ASP A 118 -6.75 11.01 -14.35
N ARG A 119 -5.54 11.06 -14.91
CA ARG A 119 -5.18 10.30 -16.11
C ARG A 119 -5.34 8.79 -15.89
N ALA A 120 -4.81 8.28 -14.78
CA ALA A 120 -4.81 6.86 -14.48
C ALA A 120 -6.23 6.28 -14.35
N ILE A 121 -7.15 7.02 -13.78
CA ILE A 121 -8.53 6.57 -13.59
C ILE A 121 -9.37 6.83 -14.85
N ASN A 122 -9.37 8.06 -15.38
CA ASN A 122 -10.29 8.46 -16.43
C ASN A 122 -9.83 8.07 -17.85
N GLU A 123 -8.52 8.02 -18.10
CA GLU A 123 -7.99 7.68 -19.44
C GLU A 123 -7.50 6.22 -19.50
N LEU A 124 -6.85 5.73 -18.44
CA LEU A 124 -6.26 4.40 -18.43
C LEU A 124 -7.20 3.32 -17.85
N GLY A 125 -8.23 3.70 -17.09
CA GLY A 125 -9.20 2.76 -16.51
C GLY A 125 -8.67 1.96 -15.32
N LEU A 126 -7.64 2.45 -14.62
CA LEU A 126 -7.21 1.88 -13.35
C LEU A 126 -8.28 2.13 -12.28
N THR A 127 -8.39 1.25 -11.29
CA THR A 127 -9.55 1.20 -10.38
C THR A 127 -9.22 1.58 -8.93
N ALA A 128 -7.97 1.83 -8.64
CA ALA A 128 -7.48 2.15 -7.30
C ALA A 128 -6.18 2.93 -7.37
N VAL A 129 -5.75 3.43 -6.22
CA VAL A 129 -4.44 4.05 -6.03
C VAL A 129 -3.65 3.23 -5.02
N SER A 130 -2.37 3.01 -5.25
CA SER A 130 -1.44 2.41 -4.29
C SER A 130 -0.23 3.31 -4.11
N THR A 131 0.01 3.73 -2.87
CA THR A 131 1.16 4.58 -2.53
C THR A 131 1.86 4.07 -1.27
N GLY A 132 3.05 4.60 -1.00
CA GLY A 132 3.78 4.35 0.23
C GLY A 132 3.27 5.16 1.43
N THR A 133 3.92 4.96 2.56
CA THR A 133 3.70 5.72 3.79
C THR A 133 4.76 6.79 4.03
N ASP A 134 5.86 6.77 3.27
CA ASP A 134 7.10 7.51 3.47
C ASP A 134 7.23 8.76 2.58
N TYR A 135 6.17 9.55 2.48
CA TYR A 135 6.25 10.85 1.77
C TYR A 135 7.30 11.76 2.43
N PRO A 136 7.82 12.76 1.70
CA PRO A 136 8.76 13.73 2.27
C PRO A 136 8.11 14.66 3.32
N PHE A 137 6.84 14.42 3.65
CA PHE A 137 6.02 15.11 4.65
C PHE A 137 5.00 14.12 5.26
N GLY A 138 4.34 14.51 6.36
CA GLY A 138 3.38 13.64 7.03
C GLY A 138 2.13 13.35 6.18
N LEU A 139 1.49 12.21 6.42
CA LEU A 139 0.21 11.87 5.77
C LEU A 139 -0.93 12.84 6.16
N ASP A 140 -0.76 13.60 7.23
CA ASP A 140 -1.69 14.62 7.72
C ASP A 140 -1.36 16.04 7.22
N ASP A 141 -0.29 16.19 6.43
CA ASP A 141 0.13 17.49 5.92
C ASP A 141 -0.97 18.11 5.04
N PRO A 142 -1.37 19.38 5.26
CA PRO A 142 -2.41 20.04 4.47
C PRO A 142 -2.14 20.11 2.97
N ARG A 143 -0.89 19.95 2.53
CA ARG A 143 -0.56 19.83 1.09
C ARG A 143 -1.25 18.65 0.43
N LEU A 144 -1.57 17.59 1.19
CA LEU A 144 -2.26 16.41 0.68
C LEU A 144 -3.79 16.58 0.57
N ASP A 145 -4.37 17.65 1.09
CA ASP A 145 -5.83 17.81 1.07
C ASP A 145 -6.41 17.83 -0.36
N ASP A 146 -5.72 18.44 -1.32
CA ASP A 146 -6.14 18.40 -2.74
C ASP A 146 -6.02 16.99 -3.33
N PHE A 147 -5.00 16.22 -2.95
CA PHE A 147 -4.87 14.82 -3.36
C PHE A 147 -6.00 13.97 -2.77
N TYR A 148 -6.27 14.07 -1.47
CA TYR A 148 -7.35 13.31 -0.83
C TYR A 148 -8.72 13.66 -1.42
N LYS A 149 -8.96 14.95 -1.70
CA LYS A 149 -10.16 15.42 -2.40
C LYS A 149 -10.27 14.79 -3.80
N THR A 150 -9.18 14.77 -4.57
CA THR A 150 -9.17 14.15 -5.90
C THR A 150 -9.48 12.65 -5.83
N VAL A 151 -8.95 11.93 -4.85
CA VAL A 151 -9.27 10.51 -4.61
C VAL A 151 -10.76 10.31 -4.36
N VAL A 152 -11.36 11.16 -3.52
CA VAL A 152 -12.81 11.14 -3.22
C VAL A 152 -13.65 11.48 -4.46
N GLU A 153 -13.30 12.54 -5.19
CA GLU A 153 -14.01 12.97 -6.41
C GLU A 153 -14.00 11.91 -7.51
N LEU A 154 -12.89 11.20 -7.66
CA LEU A 154 -12.75 10.07 -8.60
C LEU A 154 -13.39 8.78 -8.08
N ASN A 155 -13.85 8.78 -6.82
CA ASN A 155 -14.52 7.65 -6.17
C ASN A 155 -13.71 6.34 -6.23
N VAL A 156 -12.42 6.40 -5.95
CA VAL A 156 -11.52 5.25 -5.92
C VAL A 156 -10.90 5.06 -4.54
N PRO A 157 -10.55 3.83 -4.12
CA PRO A 157 -9.88 3.61 -2.85
C PRO A 157 -8.37 3.90 -2.95
N LEU A 158 -7.81 4.36 -1.84
CA LEU A 158 -6.37 4.53 -1.62
C LEU A 158 -5.82 3.37 -0.80
N PHE A 159 -4.89 2.62 -1.37
CA PHE A 159 -4.14 1.58 -0.66
C PHE A 159 -2.80 2.14 -0.17
N LEU A 160 -2.52 2.01 1.11
CA LEU A 160 -1.25 2.39 1.73
C LEU A 160 -0.45 1.15 2.11
N HIS A 161 0.76 1.08 1.60
CA HIS A 161 1.72 0.02 1.90
C HIS A 161 3.07 0.65 2.28
N PRO A 162 3.81 0.15 3.28
CA PRO A 162 5.13 0.68 3.58
C PRO A 162 6.05 0.63 2.37
N ALA A 163 6.69 1.74 2.06
CA ALA A 163 7.63 1.78 0.96
C ALA A 163 9.02 1.34 1.44
N SER A 164 9.68 0.52 0.64
CA SER A 164 10.99 -0.05 1.04
C SER A 164 12.14 0.93 0.97
N THR A 165 11.94 2.11 0.42
CA THR A 165 12.91 3.20 0.57
C THR A 165 12.98 3.61 2.03
N GLY A 166 11.88 3.49 2.78
CA GLY A 166 11.92 3.43 4.21
C GLY A 166 12.72 2.24 4.73
N GLY A 167 12.72 1.10 4.04
CA GLY A 167 13.51 -0.07 4.37
C GLY A 167 15.00 0.06 4.12
N ALA A 168 15.40 0.80 3.10
CA ALA A 168 16.82 1.08 2.83
C ALA A 168 17.40 2.14 3.76
N GLU A 169 16.54 3.05 4.21
CA GLU A 169 16.84 4.11 5.18
C GLU A 169 15.64 4.21 6.15
N GLY A 170 15.13 3.07 6.63
CA GLY A 170 14.10 3.00 7.66
C GLY A 170 14.36 3.99 8.77
N PRO A 171 13.50 4.20 9.75
CA PRO A 171 13.76 5.19 10.77
C PRO A 171 15.25 5.15 11.05
N ASP A 172 15.94 6.31 11.11
CA ASP A 172 17.41 6.47 11.20
C ASP A 172 18.01 5.68 12.37
N ASP A 173 17.70 4.41 12.37
CA ASP A 173 18.08 3.44 13.38
C ASP A 173 18.88 2.33 12.70
N TRP A 174 20.19 2.41 12.85
CA TRP A 174 21.11 1.42 12.32
C TRP A 174 20.77 -0.04 12.71
N ARG A 175 19.99 -0.24 13.79
CA ARG A 175 19.53 -1.56 14.23
C ARG A 175 18.56 -2.21 13.24
N MET A 176 17.79 -1.39 12.50
CA MET A 176 16.83 -1.85 11.51
C MET A 176 17.50 -2.46 10.28
N GLY A 177 18.75 -2.11 9.99
CA GLY A 177 19.53 -2.67 8.89
C GLY A 177 20.08 -4.08 9.14
N ARG A 178 19.72 -4.72 10.27
CA ARG A 178 20.21 -6.06 10.66
C ARG A 178 19.05 -7.05 10.73
N TYR A 179 19.32 -8.32 10.36
CA TYR A 179 18.37 -9.43 10.53
C TYR A 179 17.02 -9.21 9.82
N ASP A 180 17.01 -8.49 8.71
CA ASP A 180 15.80 -8.11 7.98
C ASP A 180 14.74 -7.37 8.86
N MET A 181 15.19 -6.67 9.92
CA MET A 181 14.32 -5.94 10.85
C MET A 181 13.50 -4.86 10.15
N SER A 182 14.02 -4.27 9.07
CA SER A 182 13.28 -3.31 8.24
C SER A 182 11.99 -3.93 7.66
N ILE A 183 12.01 -5.20 7.33
CA ILE A 183 10.81 -5.92 6.84
C ILE A 183 9.98 -6.42 8.03
N MET A 184 10.61 -7.11 8.99
CA MET A 184 9.89 -7.76 10.08
C MET A 184 9.22 -6.79 11.05
N LEU A 185 9.86 -5.65 11.33
CA LEU A 185 9.39 -4.64 12.28
C LEU A 185 9.09 -3.30 11.60
N GLY A 186 9.92 -2.91 10.64
CA GLY A 186 9.81 -1.61 9.99
C GLY A 186 8.48 -1.42 9.27
N TYR A 187 7.99 -2.42 8.56
CA TYR A 187 6.69 -2.35 7.91
C TYR A 187 5.55 -2.19 8.92
N ALA A 188 5.54 -3.01 9.96
CA ALA A 188 4.52 -2.87 11.01
C ALA A 188 4.60 -1.52 11.74
N TYR A 189 5.80 -0.97 11.93
CA TYR A 189 6.00 0.36 12.48
C TYR A 189 5.40 1.45 11.57
N GLU A 190 5.74 1.44 10.28
CA GLU A 190 5.27 2.41 9.31
C GLU A 190 3.74 2.41 9.19
N GLU A 191 3.12 1.24 9.15
CA GLU A 191 1.65 1.10 9.10
C GLU A 191 0.99 1.62 10.37
N THR A 192 1.55 1.28 11.53
CA THR A 192 1.06 1.79 12.81
C THR A 192 1.13 3.32 12.86
N LEU A 193 2.25 3.88 12.39
CA LEU A 193 2.45 5.32 12.32
C LEU A 193 1.49 5.96 11.32
N ALA A 194 1.29 5.36 10.15
CA ALA A 194 0.35 5.84 9.13
C ALA A 194 -1.07 5.91 9.67
N VAL A 195 -1.57 4.83 10.29
CA VAL A 195 -2.90 4.79 10.92
C VAL A 195 -3.03 5.89 11.97
N ALA A 196 -2.05 5.99 12.86
CA ALA A 196 -2.07 7.00 13.92
C ALA A 196 -2.08 8.42 13.33
N THR A 197 -1.25 8.70 12.33
CA THR A 197 -1.17 10.01 11.67
C THR A 197 -2.46 10.37 10.96
N LEU A 198 -3.08 9.46 10.24
CA LEU A 198 -4.35 9.70 9.54
C LEU A 198 -5.47 10.07 10.52
N ILE A 199 -5.54 9.37 11.65
CA ILE A 199 -6.58 9.60 12.66
C ILE A 199 -6.27 10.86 13.48
N ILE A 200 -5.11 10.90 14.14
CA ILE A 200 -4.73 11.98 15.06
C ILE A 200 -4.47 13.29 14.31
N GLY A 201 -3.95 13.22 13.09
CA GLY A 201 -3.77 14.37 12.20
C GLY A 201 -5.07 14.91 11.59
N GLY A 202 -6.23 14.30 11.90
CA GLY A 202 -7.55 14.77 11.48
C GLY A 202 -7.83 14.63 9.98
N VAL A 203 -7.12 13.74 9.27
CA VAL A 203 -7.36 13.51 7.84
C VAL A 203 -8.77 13.00 7.60
N LEU A 204 -9.22 12.06 8.43
CA LEU A 204 -10.57 11.50 8.33
C LEU A 204 -11.67 12.52 8.64
N ASP A 205 -11.39 13.53 9.46
CA ASP A 205 -12.33 14.63 9.74
C ASP A 205 -12.46 15.55 8.54
N ARG A 206 -11.33 15.88 7.89
CA ARG A 206 -11.31 16.74 6.70
C ARG A 206 -11.87 16.05 5.45
N HIS A 207 -11.70 14.73 5.36
CA HIS A 207 -12.08 13.91 4.20
C HIS A 207 -12.94 12.71 4.64
N PRO A 208 -14.20 12.92 5.06
CA PRO A 208 -15.04 11.88 5.67
C PRO A 208 -15.40 10.72 4.72
N ASP A 209 -15.37 10.97 3.41
CA ASP A 209 -15.71 9.98 2.37
C ASP A 209 -14.47 9.29 1.77
N LEU A 210 -13.29 9.53 2.33
CA LEU A 210 -12.04 8.94 1.86
C LEU A 210 -11.91 7.50 2.33
N ASP A 211 -11.91 6.56 1.40
CA ASP A 211 -11.64 5.14 1.68
C ASP A 211 -10.15 4.85 1.57
N ILE A 212 -9.53 4.56 2.70
CA ILE A 212 -8.10 4.16 2.79
C ILE A 212 -8.02 2.73 3.28
N CYS A 213 -7.30 1.88 2.55
CA CYS A 213 -6.99 0.51 2.94
C CYS A 213 -5.52 0.40 3.36
N ILE A 214 -5.30 0.00 4.59
CA ILE A 214 -3.96 -0.18 5.18
C ILE A 214 -3.54 -1.65 5.05
N SER A 215 -2.32 -1.87 4.60
CA SER A 215 -1.76 -3.22 4.47
C SER A 215 -1.48 -3.88 5.83
N HIS A 216 -1.30 -5.19 5.81
CA HIS A 216 -0.88 -6.06 6.93
C HIS A 216 -1.66 -5.80 8.24
N GLY A 217 -2.98 -5.55 8.12
CA GLY A 217 -3.85 -5.32 9.27
C GLY A 217 -3.53 -4.06 10.08
N GLY A 218 -2.81 -3.09 9.49
CA GLY A 218 -2.39 -1.87 10.19
C GLY A 218 -1.23 -2.06 11.16
N GLY A 219 -0.39 -3.05 10.90
CA GLY A 219 0.84 -3.27 11.65
C GLY A 219 0.59 -3.69 13.11
N ALA A 220 1.14 -2.93 14.04
CA ALA A 220 0.98 -3.17 15.47
C ALA A 220 -0.23 -2.45 16.08
N MET A 221 -1.05 -1.75 15.27
CA MET A 221 -2.18 -0.97 15.78
C MET A 221 -3.18 -1.81 16.60
N PRO A 222 -3.57 -3.04 16.19
CA PRO A 222 -4.47 -3.84 17.01
C PRO A 222 -3.94 -4.16 18.42
N TYR A 223 -2.64 -4.32 18.57
CA TYR A 223 -2.00 -4.53 19.89
C TYR A 223 -1.92 -3.25 20.71
N LEU A 224 -1.76 -2.09 20.06
CA LEU A 224 -1.54 -0.80 20.72
C LEU A 224 -2.83 0.02 20.91
N ILE A 225 -3.98 -0.52 20.51
CA ILE A 225 -5.23 0.24 20.42
C ILE A 225 -5.64 0.93 21.73
N GLU A 226 -5.59 0.21 22.85
CA GLU A 226 -5.94 0.77 24.17
C GLU A 226 -5.00 1.95 24.53
N ARG A 227 -3.72 1.78 24.22
CA ARG A 227 -2.73 2.84 24.48
C ARG A 227 -3.01 4.09 23.65
N PHE A 228 -3.38 3.95 22.37
CA PHE A 228 -3.73 5.09 21.52
C PHE A 228 -5.02 5.76 21.99
N SER A 229 -6.05 4.99 22.34
CA SER A 229 -7.32 5.52 22.87
C SER A 229 -7.08 6.34 24.14
N GLU A 230 -6.51 5.71 25.16
CA GLU A 230 -6.28 6.36 26.46
C GLU A 230 -5.39 7.61 26.34
N MET A 231 -4.40 7.60 25.45
CA MET A 231 -3.46 8.70 25.32
C MET A 231 -3.97 9.85 24.45
N SER A 232 -4.84 9.60 23.47
CA SER A 232 -5.30 10.64 22.55
C SER A 232 -6.58 11.34 22.99
N GLU A 233 -7.54 10.63 23.56
CA GLU A 233 -8.89 11.17 23.85
C GLU A 233 -8.89 12.34 24.85
N PHE A 234 -7.87 12.44 25.71
CA PHE A 234 -7.75 13.49 26.73
C PHE A 234 -6.75 14.60 26.35
N ARG A 235 -6.34 14.67 25.08
CA ARG A 235 -5.33 15.64 24.64
C ARG A 235 -5.97 16.79 23.89
N ASP A 236 -5.50 18.02 24.17
CA ASP A 236 -5.99 19.23 23.51
C ASP A 236 -5.73 19.27 22.00
N TRP A 237 -4.73 18.49 21.54
CA TRP A 237 -4.42 18.35 20.11
C TRP A 237 -5.25 17.27 19.39
N ALA A 238 -6.04 16.48 20.11
CA ALA A 238 -6.85 15.44 19.48
C ALA A 238 -7.91 16.08 18.54
N PRO A 239 -8.08 15.54 17.32
CA PRO A 239 -9.06 16.07 16.38
C PRO A 239 -10.49 15.82 16.86
N GLU A 240 -11.43 16.56 16.27
CA GLU A 240 -12.84 16.54 16.68
C GLU A 240 -13.45 15.13 16.64
N GLY A 241 -13.13 14.35 15.60
CA GLY A 241 -13.58 12.96 15.46
C GLY A 241 -13.15 12.09 16.64
N VAL A 242 -11.88 12.16 17.02
CA VAL A 242 -11.35 11.41 18.18
C VAL A 242 -12.02 11.87 19.48
N GLN A 243 -12.18 13.18 19.68
CA GLN A 243 -12.84 13.71 20.88
C GLN A 243 -14.32 13.29 21.02
N LYS A 244 -15.04 13.21 19.89
CA LYS A 244 -16.47 12.89 19.89
C LYS A 244 -16.75 11.39 19.86
N ASN A 245 -16.00 10.64 19.07
CA ASN A 245 -16.29 9.26 18.74
C ASN A 245 -15.35 8.27 19.44
N GLY A 246 -14.20 8.73 19.91
CA GLY A 246 -13.09 7.90 20.40
C GLY A 246 -12.23 7.33 19.27
N PHE A 247 -10.97 7.07 19.58
CA PHE A 247 -9.97 6.61 18.62
C PHE A 247 -10.38 5.30 17.91
N VAL A 248 -10.98 4.36 18.63
CA VAL A 248 -11.43 3.04 18.10
C VAL A 248 -12.48 3.21 16.99
N ASN A 249 -13.42 4.15 17.16
CA ASN A 249 -14.45 4.37 16.15
C ASN A 249 -13.88 5.06 14.91
N GLU A 250 -12.93 5.97 15.07
CA GLU A 250 -12.19 6.56 13.94
C GLU A 250 -11.35 5.51 13.21
N LEU A 251 -10.70 4.58 13.94
CA LEU A 251 -9.98 3.46 13.35
C LEU A 251 -10.88 2.60 12.44
N LYS A 252 -12.11 2.32 12.87
CA LYS A 252 -13.09 1.52 12.11
C LYS A 252 -13.62 2.18 10.85
N ARG A 253 -13.25 3.42 10.58
CA ARG A 253 -13.53 4.08 9.29
C ARG A 253 -12.54 3.66 8.21
N LEU A 254 -11.32 3.24 8.59
CA LEU A 254 -10.33 2.71 7.68
C LEU A 254 -10.66 1.28 7.26
N TRP A 255 -10.14 0.89 6.10
CA TRP A 255 -10.10 -0.48 5.62
C TRP A 255 -8.76 -1.11 5.93
N PHE A 256 -8.75 -2.42 6.08
CA PHE A 256 -7.51 -3.17 6.31
C PHE A 256 -7.49 -4.43 5.47
N ASP A 257 -6.33 -4.83 4.98
CA ASP A 257 -6.19 -6.17 4.49
C ASP A 257 -6.00 -7.16 5.66
N ALA A 258 -6.43 -8.39 5.46
CA ALA A 258 -6.33 -9.44 6.47
C ALA A 258 -5.03 -10.25 6.36
N HIS A 259 -4.01 -9.71 5.67
CA HIS A 259 -2.71 -10.34 5.55
C HIS A 259 -1.90 -10.22 6.84
N VAL A 260 -2.27 -11.02 7.83
CA VAL A 260 -1.64 -11.05 9.15
C VAL A 260 -1.24 -12.47 9.50
N HIS A 261 0.00 -12.65 10.00
CA HIS A 261 0.52 -13.96 10.36
C HIS A 261 0.00 -14.48 11.70
N GLY A 262 -0.53 -15.69 11.68
CA GLY A 262 -0.94 -16.46 12.85
C GLY A 262 -2.35 -16.15 13.34
N GLU A 263 -3.04 -17.20 13.79
CA GLU A 263 -4.44 -17.17 14.23
C GLU A 263 -4.73 -16.16 15.34
N LYS A 264 -3.82 -15.99 16.28
CA LYS A 264 -4.01 -15.06 17.41
C LYS A 264 -4.02 -13.61 16.94
N SER A 265 -3.09 -13.25 16.04
CA SER A 265 -3.00 -11.90 15.50
C SER A 265 -4.17 -11.61 14.55
N GLN A 266 -4.56 -12.59 13.73
CA GLN A 266 -5.75 -12.49 12.89
C GLN A 266 -7.00 -12.28 13.76
N LYS A 267 -7.19 -13.11 14.80
CA LYS A 267 -8.33 -12.94 15.70
C LYS A 267 -8.35 -11.57 16.37
N MET A 268 -7.20 -11.06 16.81
CA MET A 268 -7.11 -9.72 17.39
C MET A 268 -7.57 -8.64 16.41
N LEU A 269 -7.13 -8.72 15.14
CA LEU A 269 -7.57 -7.81 14.09
C LEU A 269 -9.08 -7.88 13.87
N PHE A 270 -9.62 -9.10 13.71
CA PHE A 270 -11.06 -9.31 13.50
C PHE A 270 -11.90 -8.83 14.68
N ASP A 271 -11.51 -9.13 15.91
CA ASP A 271 -12.22 -8.69 17.11
C ASP A 271 -12.25 -7.15 17.23
N LEU A 272 -11.18 -6.47 16.77
CA LEU A 272 -11.09 -5.02 16.83
C LEU A 272 -11.85 -4.32 15.71
N ILE A 273 -11.57 -4.69 14.47
CA ILE A 273 -12.08 -3.98 13.28
C ILE A 273 -13.51 -4.45 12.93
N GLY A 274 -13.82 -5.71 13.18
CA GLY A 274 -15.01 -6.37 12.68
C GLY A 274 -14.82 -6.82 11.21
N GLU A 275 -15.83 -7.53 10.69
CA GLU A 275 -15.74 -8.12 9.36
C GLU A 275 -15.94 -7.11 8.21
N ASP A 276 -16.64 -6.00 8.46
CA ASP A 276 -17.15 -5.09 7.41
C ASP A 276 -16.08 -4.19 6.77
N ARG A 277 -14.90 -4.10 7.36
CA ARG A 277 -13.79 -3.24 6.92
C ARG A 277 -12.51 -4.02 6.62
N LEU A 278 -12.63 -5.32 6.43
CA LEU A 278 -11.51 -6.18 6.08
C LEU A 278 -11.64 -6.67 4.65
N VAL A 279 -10.52 -6.72 3.94
CA VAL A 279 -10.40 -7.31 2.61
C VAL A 279 -9.34 -8.41 2.61
N TYR A 280 -9.40 -9.30 1.62
CA TYR A 280 -8.43 -10.37 1.48
C TYR A 280 -7.13 -9.84 0.88
N GLY A 281 -6.09 -9.72 1.71
CA GLY A 281 -4.72 -9.43 1.27
C GLY A 281 -4.00 -10.72 0.92
N THR A 282 -3.60 -10.89 -0.33
CA THR A 282 -2.99 -12.14 -0.78
C THR A 282 -1.48 -12.14 -0.69
N ASN A 283 -0.84 -10.98 -0.64
CA ASN A 283 0.60 -10.83 -0.86
C ASN A 283 1.13 -11.75 -1.98
N PHE A 284 0.29 -11.91 -3.00
CA PHE A 284 0.45 -12.91 -4.05
C PHE A 284 1.69 -12.60 -4.87
N GLY A 285 2.60 -13.55 -4.90
CA GLY A 285 3.92 -13.34 -5.47
C GLY A 285 4.95 -12.82 -4.46
N GLY A 286 4.54 -12.45 -3.24
CA GLY A 286 5.43 -12.17 -2.13
C GLY A 286 6.11 -13.42 -1.58
N TRP A 287 7.02 -13.23 -0.66
CA TRP A 287 7.75 -14.33 -0.01
C TRP A 287 6.90 -15.13 0.98
N ASP A 288 5.77 -14.62 1.39
CA ASP A 288 4.88 -15.14 2.42
C ASP A 288 3.42 -15.25 1.94
N THR A 289 3.21 -15.94 0.82
CA THR A 289 1.86 -16.20 0.31
C THR A 289 0.94 -16.71 1.41
N PRO A 290 -0.23 -16.10 1.64
CA PRO A 290 -1.08 -16.41 2.76
C PRO A 290 -1.60 -17.85 2.69
N LYS A 291 -1.69 -18.49 3.85
CA LYS A 291 -2.49 -19.70 4.02
C LYS A 291 -3.96 -19.33 3.91
N LYS A 292 -4.79 -20.24 3.40
CA LYS A 292 -6.25 -20.05 3.25
C LYS A 292 -6.87 -19.37 4.47
N LEU A 293 -7.61 -18.27 4.23
CA LEU A 293 -8.37 -17.54 5.25
C LEU A 293 -9.85 -18.01 5.33
N GLU A 294 -10.17 -19.17 4.75
CA GLU A 294 -11.54 -19.65 4.57
C GLU A 294 -12.37 -19.72 5.88
N ASP A 295 -11.70 -19.82 7.01
CA ASP A 295 -12.38 -20.02 8.31
C ASP A 295 -12.65 -18.70 9.07
N PHE A 296 -12.14 -17.55 8.62
CA PHE A 296 -12.11 -16.34 9.42
C PHE A 296 -13.06 -15.23 8.98
N ALA A 297 -13.42 -15.13 7.71
CA ALA A 297 -14.31 -14.06 7.27
C ALA A 297 -15.02 -14.34 5.93
N PRO A 298 -16.26 -14.77 5.98
CA PRO A 298 -17.07 -15.05 4.78
C PRO A 298 -17.36 -13.80 3.94
N ASN A 299 -17.19 -12.59 4.49
CA ASN A 299 -17.57 -11.35 3.83
C ASN A 299 -16.42 -10.63 3.09
N LEU A 300 -15.18 -11.12 3.15
CA LEU A 300 -14.02 -10.42 2.56
C LEU A 300 -14.18 -10.14 1.05
N THR A 301 -14.76 -11.07 0.31
CA THR A 301 -15.06 -10.88 -1.12
C THR A 301 -16.05 -9.74 -1.36
N ASN A 302 -17.15 -9.69 -0.59
CA ASN A 302 -18.14 -8.63 -0.71
C ASN A 302 -17.54 -7.26 -0.31
N ASN A 303 -16.70 -7.24 0.70
CA ASN A 303 -15.97 -6.05 1.12
C ASN A 303 -15.03 -5.55 0.03
N ALA A 304 -14.28 -6.46 -0.61
CA ALA A 304 -13.40 -6.09 -1.71
C ALA A 304 -14.19 -5.51 -2.89
N LYS A 305 -15.33 -6.13 -3.25
CA LYS A 305 -16.23 -5.57 -4.28
C LYS A 305 -16.73 -4.18 -3.91
N LYS A 306 -17.15 -3.98 -2.65
CA LYS A 306 -17.61 -2.68 -2.15
C LYS A 306 -16.49 -1.65 -2.21
N LEU A 307 -15.30 -1.97 -1.70
CA LEU A 307 -14.16 -1.07 -1.67
C LEU A 307 -13.72 -0.67 -3.08
N LEU A 308 -13.69 -1.63 -4.01
CA LEU A 308 -13.28 -1.43 -5.41
C LEU A 308 -14.42 -0.92 -6.31
N ARG A 309 -15.61 -0.62 -5.77
CA ARG A 309 -16.77 -0.13 -6.55
C ARG A 309 -17.22 -1.10 -7.65
N LEU A 310 -16.98 -2.39 -7.47
CA LEU A 310 -17.41 -3.40 -8.44
C LEU A 310 -18.91 -3.67 -8.27
N ASN A 311 -19.64 -3.54 -9.36
CA ASN A 311 -21.06 -3.89 -9.38
C ASN A 311 -21.24 -5.41 -9.12
N ASN A 312 -22.27 -5.77 -8.38
CA ASN A 312 -22.64 -7.16 -8.10
C ASN A 312 -23.06 -7.91 -9.35
#